data_254cccde0d686a1fac9c6faad571e1c1
#
_entry.id   254cccde0d686a1fac9c6faad571e1c1
#
_cell.length_a   1.000
_cell.length_b   1.000
_cell.length_c   1.000
_cell.angle_alpha   90.00
_cell.angle_beta   90.00
_cell.angle_gamma   90.00
#
_symmetry.space_group_name_H-M   'P 1'
#
loop_
_entity.id
_entity.type
_entity.pdbx_description
1 polymer ?
#
loop_
_entity_poly.entity_id
_entity_poly.type
_entity_poly.pdbx_seq_one_letter_code
_entity_poly.pdbx_strand_id
1 'polypeptide(L)'
;MSLLAVSISVNSILYAVLIVGGVGLFIGIALGIAGKFLSVEVDEKEVAIREELPGNNCGGCGYPGCDGLAAAIASGESEPSACPVGGAPVAKKIADILGVEAEVVPKVAYVSCSGDCDKAKDKYNYYGNMSCQDAANIPGGGAKACSYGCLGLGSCVKACEFDAIHIVNGKALVDREKCKACGKCVAACPKGLISIIPADHQYMVKCRSKDKGRDVMQACTAGCIGCGLCAKNCPNDAIDFEYNLATINQDKCKNCGICAAKCPKKVIGKIIIVFFLCIILIKTSHYYRYEDFKIVRVCLLPKVL
;
A
#
# COMPACT_ATOMS: atom_id res chain seq x y z
N MET A 1 -47.91 -47.09 -3.28
CA MET A 1 -47.34 -46.11 -2.36
C MET A 1 -48.36 -45.93 -1.22
N SER A 2 -48.12 -46.60 -0.06
CA SER A 2 -48.99 -46.57 1.11
C SER A 2 -48.71 -45.28 1.88
N LEU A 3 -49.66 -44.34 1.88
CA LEU A 3 -49.65 -43.18 2.75
C LEU A 3 -49.92 -43.67 4.19
N LEU A 4 -48.87 -43.73 5.00
CA LEU A 4 -48.99 -43.90 6.45
C LEU A 4 -49.78 -42.72 7.02
N ALA A 5 -51.07 -42.92 7.25
CA ALA A 5 -51.87 -41.97 8.00
C ALA A 5 -51.42 -42.02 9.48
N VAL A 6 -50.55 -41.12 9.85
CA VAL A 6 -50.15 -40.91 11.25
C VAL A 6 -51.33 -40.25 11.94
N SER A 7 -52.07 -41.04 12.77
CA SER A 7 -53.09 -40.49 13.65
C SER A 7 -52.41 -39.67 14.76
N ILE A 8 -52.32 -38.37 14.55
CA ILE A 8 -51.74 -37.45 15.50
C ILE A 8 -52.76 -37.28 16.62
N SER A 9 -52.49 -37.79 17.82
CA SER A 9 -53.34 -37.59 18.98
C SER A 9 -53.12 -36.16 19.54
N VAL A 10 -54.17 -35.55 20.02
CA VAL A 10 -54.12 -34.22 20.63
C VAL A 10 -53.05 -34.10 21.75
N ASN A 11 -52.90 -35.22 22.51
CA ASN A 11 -51.87 -35.28 23.56
C ASN A 11 -50.45 -35.24 23.01
N SER A 12 -50.17 -35.85 21.85
CA SER A 12 -48.86 -35.77 21.23
C SER A 12 -48.50 -34.36 20.76
N ILE A 13 -49.48 -33.63 20.26
CA ILE A 13 -49.31 -32.22 19.89
C ILE A 13 -49.04 -31.37 21.16
N LEU A 14 -49.78 -31.60 22.25
CA LEU A 14 -49.60 -30.90 23.51
C LEU A 14 -48.20 -31.12 24.08
N TYR A 15 -47.72 -32.35 24.12
CA TYR A 15 -46.36 -32.67 24.57
C TYR A 15 -45.30 -32.04 23.67
N ALA A 16 -45.45 -32.06 22.35
CA ALA A 16 -44.53 -31.41 21.45
C ALA A 16 -44.44 -29.91 21.67
N VAL A 17 -45.59 -29.21 21.87
CA VAL A 17 -45.62 -27.79 22.15
C VAL A 17 -44.97 -27.46 23.51
N LEU A 18 -45.22 -28.28 24.53
CA LEU A 18 -44.64 -28.07 25.87
C LEU A 18 -43.12 -28.29 25.84
N ILE A 19 -42.64 -29.30 25.10
CA ILE A 19 -41.17 -29.56 24.99
C ILE A 19 -40.50 -28.41 24.23
N VAL A 20 -41.01 -28.07 23.04
CA VAL A 20 -40.39 -27.02 22.19
C VAL A 20 -40.49 -25.65 22.89
N GLY A 21 -41.62 -25.34 23.49
CA GLY A 21 -41.82 -24.11 24.25
C GLY A 21 -40.91 -24.02 25.49
N GLY A 22 -40.80 -25.14 26.24
CA GLY A 22 -39.92 -25.24 27.40
C GLY A 22 -38.42 -25.08 27.04
N VAL A 23 -38.00 -25.72 25.98
CA VAL A 23 -36.62 -25.57 25.46
C VAL A 23 -36.37 -24.14 24.97
N GLY A 24 -37.31 -23.54 24.24
CA GLY A 24 -37.20 -22.16 23.77
C GLY A 24 -37.12 -21.16 24.91
N LEU A 25 -37.95 -21.34 25.93
CA LEU A 25 -37.96 -20.51 27.14
C LEU A 25 -36.63 -20.63 27.90
N PHE A 26 -36.16 -21.84 28.09
CA PHE A 26 -34.85 -22.11 28.75
C PHE A 26 -33.69 -21.47 28.02
N ILE A 27 -33.59 -21.64 26.69
CA ILE A 27 -32.55 -21.00 25.86
C ILE A 27 -32.65 -19.48 25.92
N GLY A 28 -33.87 -18.92 25.83
CA GLY A 28 -34.10 -17.48 25.91
C GLY A 28 -33.65 -16.86 27.25
N ILE A 29 -33.96 -17.52 28.35
CA ILE A 29 -33.54 -17.10 29.69
C ILE A 29 -32.00 -17.23 29.81
N ALA A 30 -31.41 -18.36 29.38
CA ALA A 30 -30.00 -18.59 29.43
C ALA A 30 -29.19 -17.56 28.60
N LEU A 31 -29.68 -17.23 27.40
CA LEU A 31 -29.06 -16.20 26.55
C LEU A 31 -29.25 -14.79 27.15
N GLY A 32 -30.38 -14.49 27.75
CA GLY A 32 -30.64 -13.20 28.45
C GLY A 32 -29.70 -13.01 29.65
N ILE A 33 -29.49 -14.06 30.44
CA ILE A 33 -28.55 -14.06 31.56
C ILE A 33 -27.13 -13.94 31.06
N ALA A 34 -26.76 -14.74 30.08
CA ALA A 34 -25.43 -14.69 29.48
C ALA A 34 -25.11 -13.31 28.86
N GLY A 35 -26.05 -12.72 28.13
CA GLY A 35 -25.93 -11.37 27.57
C GLY A 35 -25.70 -10.30 28.63
N LYS A 36 -26.30 -10.43 29.81
CA LYS A 36 -26.11 -9.47 30.90
C LYS A 36 -24.74 -9.68 31.62
N PHE A 37 -24.32 -10.92 31.82
CA PHE A 37 -23.05 -11.23 32.50
C PHE A 37 -21.81 -11.12 31.57
N LEU A 38 -22.01 -11.29 30.27
CA LEU A 38 -20.94 -11.22 29.26
C LEU A 38 -20.99 -9.90 28.47
N SER A 39 -21.79 -8.92 28.87
CA SER A 39 -21.76 -7.59 28.25
C SER A 39 -20.39 -6.97 28.50
N VAL A 40 -19.64 -6.73 27.44
CA VAL A 40 -18.39 -5.95 27.48
C VAL A 40 -18.82 -4.49 27.68
N GLU A 41 -18.34 -3.85 28.74
CA GLU A 41 -18.49 -2.40 28.89
C GLU A 41 -17.65 -1.75 27.78
N VAL A 42 -18.32 -1.11 26.84
CA VAL A 42 -17.65 -0.36 25.77
C VAL A 42 -17.26 0.99 26.36
N ASP A 43 -15.97 1.30 26.34
CA ASP A 43 -15.47 2.59 26.81
C ASP A 43 -16.04 3.71 25.94
N GLU A 44 -16.68 4.73 26.55
CA GLU A 44 -17.22 5.89 25.83
C GLU A 44 -16.15 6.57 24.95
N LYS A 45 -14.90 6.55 25.39
CA LYS A 45 -13.77 7.06 24.61
C LYS A 45 -13.52 6.24 23.35
N GLU A 46 -13.63 4.90 23.44
CA GLU A 46 -13.46 4.01 22.28
C GLU A 46 -14.51 4.32 21.20
N VAL A 47 -15.76 4.52 21.61
CA VAL A 47 -16.85 4.87 20.69
C VAL A 47 -16.60 6.23 20.05
N ALA A 48 -16.23 7.24 20.82
CA ALA A 48 -15.93 8.57 20.29
C ALA A 48 -14.74 8.56 19.31
N ILE A 49 -13.68 7.82 19.63
CA ILE A 49 -12.52 7.65 18.74
C ILE A 49 -12.94 6.91 17.47
N ARG A 50 -13.79 5.88 17.59
CA ARG A 50 -14.28 5.09 16.44
C ARG A 50 -15.09 5.93 15.46
N GLU A 51 -15.89 6.86 15.94
CA GLU A 51 -16.69 7.76 15.10
C GLU A 51 -15.80 8.72 14.28
N GLU A 52 -14.67 9.17 14.82
CA GLU A 52 -13.74 10.03 14.12
C GLU A 52 -12.86 9.28 13.10
N LEU A 53 -12.71 7.96 13.23
CA LEU A 53 -11.93 7.15 12.30
C LEU A 53 -12.65 7.01 10.95
N PRO A 54 -11.92 6.94 9.80
CA PRO A 54 -12.50 6.93 8.45
C PRO A 54 -13.40 5.73 8.12
N GLY A 55 -13.42 4.68 8.94
CA GLY A 55 -14.26 3.50 8.73
C GLY A 55 -13.84 2.56 7.59
N ASN A 56 -12.73 2.81 6.93
CA ASN A 56 -12.29 2.04 5.75
C ASN A 56 -11.82 0.61 6.08
N ASN A 57 -11.59 0.30 7.35
CA ASN A 57 -11.10 -1.01 7.82
C ASN A 57 -9.93 -1.58 6.99
N CYS A 58 -9.05 -0.69 6.51
CA CYS A 58 -8.01 -1.02 5.52
C CYS A 58 -6.81 -1.79 6.11
N GLY A 59 -6.68 -1.84 7.45
CA GLY A 59 -5.55 -2.49 8.13
C GLY A 59 -4.20 -1.77 7.98
N GLY A 60 -4.16 -0.59 7.37
CA GLY A 60 -2.93 0.17 7.12
C GLY A 60 -2.21 0.66 8.37
N CYS A 61 -2.89 0.71 9.50
CA CYS A 61 -2.35 1.00 10.84
C CYS A 61 -1.77 -0.23 11.56
N GLY A 62 -1.92 -1.44 10.99
CA GLY A 62 -1.50 -2.71 11.61
C GLY A 62 -2.55 -3.38 12.48
N TYR A 63 -3.70 -2.75 12.71
CA TYR A 63 -4.82 -3.31 13.45
C TYR A 63 -5.87 -3.95 12.54
N PRO A 64 -6.66 -4.92 13.02
CA PRO A 64 -7.61 -5.69 12.20
C PRO A 64 -8.84 -4.91 11.73
N GLY A 65 -8.86 -3.60 11.92
CA GLY A 65 -9.94 -2.70 11.49
C GLY A 65 -9.92 -1.41 12.29
N CYS A 66 -10.85 -0.52 12.00
CA CYS A 66 -10.95 0.75 12.73
C CYS A 66 -11.41 0.55 14.18
N ASP A 67 -12.18 -0.51 14.45
CA ASP A 67 -12.62 -0.86 15.82
C ASP A 67 -11.41 -1.29 16.67
N GLY A 68 -10.54 -2.17 16.15
CA GLY A 68 -9.32 -2.58 16.84
C GLY A 68 -8.34 -1.42 17.06
N LEU A 69 -8.27 -0.47 16.13
CA LEU A 69 -7.46 0.73 16.33
C LEU A 69 -8.08 1.66 17.39
N ALA A 70 -9.40 1.83 17.41
CA ALA A 70 -10.09 2.66 18.40
C ALA A 70 -9.84 2.14 19.81
N ALA A 71 -9.99 0.83 20.03
CA ALA A 71 -9.69 0.17 21.30
C ALA A 71 -8.23 0.36 21.72
N ALA A 72 -7.27 0.18 20.80
CA ALA A 72 -5.84 0.37 21.09
C ALA A 72 -5.49 1.83 21.43
N ILE A 73 -6.13 2.80 20.79
CA ILE A 73 -5.92 4.21 21.12
C ILE A 73 -6.58 4.55 22.47
N ALA A 74 -7.78 4.06 22.75
CA ALA A 74 -8.48 4.29 24.00
C ALA A 74 -7.73 3.71 25.21
N SER A 75 -7.13 2.53 25.04
CA SER A 75 -6.27 1.90 26.05
C SER A 75 -4.88 2.52 26.19
N GLY A 76 -4.47 3.43 25.29
CA GLY A 76 -3.14 4.03 25.26
C GLY A 76 -2.04 3.13 24.67
N GLU A 77 -2.39 1.99 24.06
CA GLU A 77 -1.47 1.11 23.35
C GLU A 77 -0.97 1.72 22.03
N SER A 78 -1.79 2.56 21.41
CA SER A 78 -1.49 3.20 20.13
C SER A 78 -1.61 4.72 20.20
N GLU A 79 -0.83 5.41 19.39
CA GLU A 79 -0.87 6.88 19.30
C GLU A 79 -2.12 7.38 18.55
N PRO A 80 -2.64 8.59 18.87
CA PRO A 80 -3.74 9.21 18.12
C PRO A 80 -3.46 9.38 16.62
N SER A 81 -2.19 9.45 16.26
CA SER A 81 -1.66 9.63 14.89
C SER A 81 -1.55 8.32 14.08
N ALA A 82 -1.87 7.18 14.67
CA ALA A 82 -1.62 5.86 14.07
C ALA A 82 -2.44 5.56 12.80
N CYS A 83 -3.56 6.28 12.56
CA CYS A 83 -4.34 6.09 11.34
C CYS A 83 -3.75 6.81 10.12
N PRO A 84 -3.13 6.10 9.14
CA PRO A 84 -2.52 6.76 7.99
C PRO A 84 -3.57 7.37 7.04
N VAL A 85 -4.77 6.79 6.96
CA VAL A 85 -5.84 7.23 6.08
C VAL A 85 -6.51 8.49 6.61
N GLY A 86 -6.72 8.57 7.94
CA GLY A 86 -7.29 9.73 8.61
C GLY A 86 -6.36 10.96 8.57
N GLY A 87 -5.05 10.72 8.63
CA GLY A 87 -4.03 11.77 8.59
C GLY A 87 -4.15 12.79 9.73
N ALA A 88 -3.63 13.99 9.51
CA ALA A 88 -3.62 15.05 10.53
C ALA A 88 -5.00 15.49 11.04
N PRO A 89 -6.06 15.64 10.22
CA PRO A 89 -7.37 16.08 10.71
C PRO A 89 -7.98 15.11 11.70
N VAL A 90 -7.89 13.81 11.44
CA VAL A 90 -8.45 12.76 12.33
C VAL A 90 -7.61 12.63 13.59
N ALA A 91 -6.29 12.63 13.45
CA ALA A 91 -5.38 12.57 14.60
C ALA A 91 -5.58 13.72 15.56
N LYS A 92 -5.82 14.95 15.05
CA LYS A 92 -6.11 16.12 15.90
C LYS A 92 -7.40 15.95 16.68
N LYS A 93 -8.48 15.50 16.05
CA LYS A 93 -9.76 15.26 16.71
C LYS A 93 -9.66 14.19 17.80
N ILE A 94 -8.94 13.09 17.50
CA ILE A 94 -8.69 12.02 18.48
C ILE A 94 -7.84 12.56 19.64
N ALA A 95 -6.82 13.38 19.35
CA ALA A 95 -6.00 14.02 20.38
C ALA A 95 -6.83 14.95 21.28
N ASP A 96 -7.77 15.72 20.69
CA ASP A 96 -8.69 16.57 21.43
C ASP A 96 -9.60 15.73 22.38
N ILE A 97 -10.09 14.55 21.94
CA ILE A 97 -10.86 13.62 22.78
C ILE A 97 -10.03 13.09 23.95
N LEU A 98 -8.76 12.79 23.72
CA LEU A 98 -7.86 12.24 24.74
C LEU A 98 -7.20 13.30 25.62
N GLY A 99 -7.29 14.60 25.22
CA GLY A 99 -6.62 15.69 25.90
C GLY A 99 -5.07 15.70 25.75
N VAL A 100 -4.56 15.17 24.62
CA VAL A 100 -3.13 15.09 24.30
C VAL A 100 -2.80 15.87 23.03
N GLU A 101 -1.53 16.25 22.85
CA GLU A 101 -1.08 16.82 21.58
C GLU A 101 -0.65 15.71 20.63
N ALA A 102 -1.10 15.77 19.36
CA ALA A 102 -0.67 14.84 18.32
C ALA A 102 0.02 15.62 17.19
N GLU A 103 1.31 15.37 17.00
CA GLU A 103 2.06 15.83 15.84
C GLU A 103 1.99 14.76 14.74
N VAL A 104 1.47 15.13 13.59
CA VAL A 104 1.32 14.23 12.45
C VAL A 104 2.21 14.66 11.31
N VAL A 105 3.22 13.85 11.03
CA VAL A 105 4.01 13.99 9.81
C VAL A 105 3.28 13.28 8.67
N PRO A 106 2.78 13.99 7.66
CA PRO A 106 2.13 13.36 6.53
C PRO A 106 3.09 12.41 5.80
N LYS A 107 2.61 11.22 5.45
CA LYS A 107 3.40 10.19 4.77
C LYS A 107 2.82 9.89 3.39
N VAL A 108 3.66 9.39 2.49
CA VAL A 108 3.28 9.05 1.11
C VAL A 108 4.06 7.84 0.62
N ALA A 109 3.44 7.03 -0.25
CA ALA A 109 4.14 5.94 -0.91
C ALA A 109 5.12 6.48 -1.97
N TYR A 110 6.28 5.84 -2.06
CA TYR A 110 7.32 6.17 -3.02
C TYR A 110 7.80 4.92 -3.76
N VAL A 111 8.01 5.03 -5.08
CA VAL A 111 8.51 3.92 -5.92
C VAL A 111 9.99 4.13 -6.25
N SER A 112 10.86 3.30 -5.71
CA SER A 112 12.31 3.36 -5.89
C SER A 112 12.76 2.76 -7.22
N CYS A 113 12.16 3.20 -8.36
CA CYS A 113 12.55 2.76 -9.70
C CYS A 113 12.29 3.86 -10.73
N SER A 114 13.32 4.17 -11.55
CA SER A 114 13.22 5.06 -12.73
C SER A 114 13.29 4.31 -14.06
N GLY A 115 13.39 2.97 -14.03
CA GLY A 115 13.48 2.13 -15.22
C GLY A 115 12.12 1.97 -15.90
N ASP A 116 11.74 2.95 -16.70
CA ASP A 116 10.61 2.88 -17.63
C ASP A 116 10.98 2.12 -18.91
N CYS A 117 10.03 2.02 -19.88
CA CYS A 117 10.23 1.30 -21.13
C CYS A 117 11.38 1.86 -22.00
N ASP A 118 11.71 3.16 -21.83
CA ASP A 118 12.77 3.79 -22.62
C ASP A 118 14.16 3.60 -21.99
N LYS A 119 14.20 3.36 -20.68
CA LYS A 119 15.45 3.31 -19.90
C LYS A 119 15.88 1.91 -19.49
N ALA A 120 14.93 1.02 -19.23
CA ALA A 120 15.19 -0.37 -18.88
C ALA A 120 15.08 -1.25 -20.13
N LYS A 121 16.07 -2.10 -20.38
CA LYS A 121 16.02 -3.08 -21.46
C LYS A 121 15.15 -4.27 -21.07
N ASP A 122 14.49 -4.87 -22.02
CA ASP A 122 13.79 -6.13 -21.86
C ASP A 122 14.68 -7.30 -22.32
N LYS A 123 14.61 -8.43 -21.64
CA LYS A 123 15.30 -9.70 -22.00
C LYS A 123 14.47 -10.49 -22.99
N TYR A 124 13.14 -10.48 -22.81
CA TYR A 124 12.17 -11.23 -23.61
C TYR A 124 10.80 -10.56 -23.55
N ASN A 125 9.92 -10.92 -24.43
CA ASN A 125 8.53 -10.54 -24.38
C ASN A 125 7.79 -11.45 -23.38
N TYR A 126 7.08 -10.85 -22.43
CA TYR A 126 6.31 -11.57 -21.43
C TYR A 126 4.91 -11.89 -21.96
N TYR A 127 4.56 -13.15 -21.99
CA TYR A 127 3.23 -13.66 -22.30
C TYR A 127 2.74 -14.46 -21.11
N GLY A 128 1.72 -13.97 -20.39
CA GLY A 128 1.17 -14.61 -19.19
C GLY A 128 0.22 -13.72 -18.43
N ASN A 129 -0.10 -14.11 -17.20
CA ASN A 129 -0.95 -13.30 -16.33
C ASN A 129 -0.36 -11.93 -16.08
N MET A 130 -1.16 -10.88 -16.23
CA MET A 130 -0.78 -9.50 -15.96
C MET A 130 -0.74 -9.22 -14.45
N SER A 131 0.11 -9.97 -13.75
CA SER A 131 0.38 -9.89 -12.31
C SER A 131 1.88 -9.80 -12.07
N CYS A 132 2.29 -8.85 -11.21
CA CYS A 132 3.71 -8.74 -10.85
C CYS A 132 4.19 -9.93 -10.05
N GLN A 133 3.33 -10.59 -9.26
CA GLN A 133 3.65 -11.79 -8.50
C GLN A 133 4.02 -12.93 -9.43
N ASP A 134 3.15 -13.23 -10.40
CA ASP A 134 3.38 -14.32 -11.36
C ASP A 134 4.63 -14.06 -12.20
N ALA A 135 4.76 -12.84 -12.72
CA ALA A 135 5.94 -12.48 -13.51
C ALA A 135 7.25 -12.47 -12.71
N ALA A 136 7.21 -12.18 -11.41
CA ALA A 136 8.40 -12.22 -10.55
C ALA A 136 8.90 -13.64 -10.27
N ASN A 137 8.01 -14.64 -10.32
CA ASN A 137 8.32 -16.05 -10.07
C ASN A 137 8.93 -16.76 -11.30
N ILE A 138 8.88 -16.15 -12.48
CA ILE A 138 9.50 -16.70 -13.68
C ILE A 138 11.04 -16.61 -13.59
N PRO A 139 11.79 -17.57 -14.15
CA PRO A 139 13.24 -17.52 -14.21
C PRO A 139 13.76 -16.18 -14.71
N GLY A 140 14.68 -15.55 -13.96
CA GLY A 140 15.15 -14.20 -14.23
C GLY A 140 14.31 -13.07 -13.65
N GLY A 141 13.19 -13.38 -12.97
CA GLY A 141 12.43 -12.43 -12.18
C GLY A 141 11.64 -11.39 -13.00
N GLY A 142 11.22 -11.73 -14.21
CA GLY A 142 10.44 -10.90 -15.11
C GLY A 142 11.16 -10.48 -16.38
N ALA A 143 10.43 -9.88 -17.31
CA ALA A 143 10.88 -9.55 -18.66
C ALA A 143 12.02 -8.51 -18.71
N LYS A 144 12.09 -7.59 -17.77
CA LYS A 144 13.13 -6.55 -17.73
C LYS A 144 14.51 -7.12 -17.41
N ALA A 145 15.55 -6.59 -18.05
CA ALA A 145 16.93 -6.98 -17.80
C ALA A 145 17.37 -6.71 -16.35
N CYS A 146 16.83 -5.67 -15.71
CA CYS A 146 17.05 -5.39 -14.30
C CYS A 146 16.18 -6.30 -13.41
N SER A 147 16.82 -7.20 -12.67
CA SER A 147 16.11 -8.13 -11.75
C SER A 147 15.40 -7.44 -10.59
N TYR A 148 15.82 -6.23 -10.24
CA TYR A 148 15.23 -5.40 -9.17
C TYR A 148 14.21 -4.40 -9.69
N GLY A 149 14.04 -4.24 -11.00
CA GLY A 149 13.22 -3.19 -11.61
C GLY A 149 11.72 -3.43 -11.47
N CYS A 150 10.95 -2.33 -11.60
CA CYS A 150 9.49 -2.39 -11.66
C CYS A 150 9.05 -3.15 -12.92
N LEU A 151 8.18 -4.15 -12.74
CA LEU A 151 7.67 -4.99 -13.83
C LEU A 151 6.57 -4.27 -14.65
N GLY A 152 5.92 -3.25 -14.06
CA GLY A 152 4.92 -2.45 -14.77
C GLY A 152 3.57 -3.13 -15.00
N LEU A 153 3.29 -4.28 -14.35
CA LEU A 153 2.06 -5.07 -14.56
C LEU A 153 0.89 -4.67 -13.64
N GLY A 154 1.07 -3.67 -12.77
CA GLY A 154 -0.04 -3.02 -12.07
C GLY A 154 -0.58 -3.73 -10.82
N SER A 155 0.11 -4.71 -10.20
CA SER A 155 -0.37 -5.31 -8.94
C SER A 155 -0.56 -4.27 -7.82
N CYS A 156 0.31 -3.27 -7.73
CA CYS A 156 0.18 -2.15 -6.79
C CYS A 156 -1.00 -1.21 -7.13
N VAL A 157 -1.36 -1.09 -8.41
CA VAL A 157 -2.53 -0.32 -8.87
C VAL A 157 -3.81 -1.02 -8.43
N LYS A 158 -3.90 -2.35 -8.64
CA LYS A 158 -5.05 -3.16 -8.21
C LYS A 158 -5.25 -3.13 -6.69
N ALA A 159 -4.16 -3.05 -5.92
CA ALA A 159 -4.21 -2.99 -4.46
C ALA A 159 -4.54 -1.59 -3.92
N CYS A 160 -4.54 -0.55 -4.76
CA CYS A 160 -4.77 0.82 -4.33
C CYS A 160 -6.26 1.19 -4.42
N GLU A 161 -6.91 1.36 -3.27
CA GLU A 161 -8.31 1.76 -3.17
C GLU A 161 -8.53 3.26 -3.41
N PHE A 162 -7.47 4.08 -3.34
CA PHE A 162 -7.53 5.54 -3.43
C PHE A 162 -7.21 6.07 -4.83
N ASP A 163 -7.05 5.21 -5.81
CA ASP A 163 -6.64 5.60 -7.18
C ASP A 163 -5.37 6.48 -7.19
N ALA A 164 -4.45 6.22 -6.29
CA ALA A 164 -3.23 7.00 -6.12
C ALA A 164 -2.02 6.43 -6.85
N ILE A 165 -2.14 5.28 -7.55
CA ILE A 165 -1.02 4.64 -8.24
C ILE A 165 -1.43 4.30 -9.67
N HIS A 166 -0.59 4.69 -10.62
CA HIS A 166 -0.80 4.45 -12.05
C HIS A 166 0.44 3.83 -12.68
N ILE A 167 0.27 3.06 -13.74
CA ILE A 167 1.39 2.60 -14.57
C ILE A 167 1.58 3.59 -15.72
N VAL A 168 2.71 4.25 -15.72
CA VAL A 168 3.11 5.21 -16.76
C VAL A 168 4.40 4.72 -17.38
N ASN A 169 4.40 4.53 -18.70
CA ASN A 169 5.54 4.05 -19.46
C ASN A 169 6.21 2.81 -18.84
N GLY A 170 5.41 1.79 -18.43
CA GLY A 170 5.88 0.51 -17.90
C GLY A 170 6.50 0.56 -16.50
N LYS A 171 6.22 1.60 -15.71
CA LYS A 171 6.57 1.67 -14.28
C LYS A 171 5.45 2.28 -13.46
N ALA A 172 5.41 1.95 -12.17
CA ALA A 172 4.47 2.53 -11.24
C ALA A 172 4.86 3.98 -10.89
N LEU A 173 3.86 4.86 -10.83
CA LEU A 173 3.96 6.24 -10.39
C LEU A 173 2.89 6.50 -9.34
N VAL A 174 3.23 7.19 -8.26
CA VAL A 174 2.32 7.52 -7.16
C VAL A 174 1.88 8.97 -7.28
N ASP A 175 0.56 9.17 -7.24
CA ASP A 175 -0.05 10.47 -7.00
C ASP A 175 0.01 10.78 -5.49
N ARG A 176 0.79 11.78 -5.13
CA ARG A 176 1.03 12.14 -3.73
C ARG A 176 -0.18 12.80 -3.06
N GLU A 177 -1.03 13.46 -3.83
CA GLU A 177 -2.21 14.16 -3.31
C GLU A 177 -3.31 13.15 -2.93
N LYS A 178 -3.46 12.10 -3.75
CA LYS A 178 -4.43 11.03 -3.51
C LYS A 178 -3.92 9.98 -2.52
N CYS A 179 -2.61 9.85 -2.35
CA CYS A 179 -2.01 8.80 -1.54
C CYS A 179 -2.32 8.98 -0.05
N LYS A 180 -2.89 7.95 0.58
CA LYS A 180 -3.19 7.91 2.01
C LYS A 180 -2.16 7.10 2.82
N ALA A 181 -1.03 6.73 2.24
CA ALA A 181 0.05 5.97 2.90
C ALA A 181 -0.39 4.66 3.58
N CYS A 182 -1.49 4.03 3.15
CA CYS A 182 -2.08 2.84 3.78
C CYS A 182 -1.22 1.56 3.68
N GLY A 183 -0.13 1.55 2.90
CA GLY A 183 0.81 0.43 2.81
C GLY A 183 0.38 -0.74 1.90
N LYS A 184 -0.86 -0.84 1.42
CA LYS A 184 -1.33 -1.96 0.58
C LYS A 184 -0.47 -2.19 -0.67
N CYS A 185 -0.01 -1.12 -1.31
CA CYS A 185 0.88 -1.19 -2.46
C CYS A 185 2.29 -1.70 -2.12
N VAL A 186 2.76 -1.47 -0.88
CA VAL A 186 4.04 -1.99 -0.38
C VAL A 186 3.97 -3.51 -0.32
N ALA A 187 2.94 -4.05 0.33
CA ALA A 187 2.69 -5.49 0.44
C ALA A 187 2.46 -6.16 -0.93
N ALA A 188 1.80 -5.45 -1.87
CA ALA A 188 1.52 -5.97 -3.20
C ALA A 188 2.73 -5.99 -4.15
N CYS A 189 3.85 -5.38 -3.79
CA CYS A 189 5.03 -5.28 -4.67
C CYS A 189 6.02 -6.43 -4.43
N PRO A 190 6.12 -7.46 -5.31
CA PRO A 190 7.02 -8.61 -5.09
C PRO A 190 8.50 -8.22 -5.19
N LYS A 191 8.81 -7.05 -5.77
CA LYS A 191 10.19 -6.52 -5.87
C LYS A 191 10.58 -5.60 -4.71
N GLY A 192 9.67 -5.33 -3.76
CA GLY A 192 9.94 -4.45 -2.62
C GLY A 192 10.33 -3.03 -3.00
N LEU A 193 9.79 -2.51 -4.11
CA LEU A 193 10.16 -1.20 -4.64
C LEU A 193 9.44 -0.02 -4.01
N ILE A 194 8.37 -0.30 -3.28
CA ILE A 194 7.49 0.74 -2.73
C ILE A 194 7.76 0.84 -1.24
N SER A 195 8.00 2.03 -0.76
CA SER A 195 8.16 2.36 0.67
C SER A 195 7.29 3.55 1.04
N ILE A 196 6.92 3.64 2.32
CA ILE A 196 6.23 4.81 2.86
C ILE A 196 7.31 5.77 3.39
N ILE A 197 7.25 7.01 2.97
CA ILE A 197 8.20 8.06 3.35
C ILE A 197 7.46 9.29 3.84
N PRO A 198 8.07 10.15 4.66
CA PRO A 198 7.53 11.46 4.99
C PRO A 198 7.30 12.30 3.72
N ALA A 199 6.20 13.05 3.68
CA ALA A 199 5.81 13.81 2.49
C ALA A 199 6.69 15.05 2.25
N ASP A 200 7.35 15.57 3.27
CA ASP A 200 8.27 16.70 3.23
C ASP A 200 9.64 16.36 2.61
N HIS A 201 9.99 15.07 2.56
CA HIS A 201 11.24 14.62 1.95
C HIS A 201 11.22 14.81 0.43
N GLN A 202 12.22 15.54 -0.05
CA GLN A 202 12.30 15.96 -1.46
C GLN A 202 13.26 15.10 -2.30
N TYR A 203 14.33 14.60 -1.69
CA TYR A 203 15.36 13.86 -2.43
C TYR A 203 15.36 12.38 -2.10
N MET A 204 15.25 11.55 -3.13
CA MET A 204 15.19 10.10 -3.01
C MET A 204 16.07 9.41 -4.06
N VAL A 205 16.57 8.22 -3.72
CA VAL A 205 17.25 7.34 -4.66
C VAL A 205 16.22 6.60 -5.50
N LYS A 206 16.25 6.83 -6.82
CA LYS A 206 15.27 6.26 -7.77
C LYS A 206 15.76 4.94 -8.38
N CYS A 207 16.42 4.12 -7.59
CA CYS A 207 16.93 2.80 -7.98
C CYS A 207 17.00 1.87 -6.76
N ARG A 208 16.85 0.57 -6.99
CA ARG A 208 16.95 -0.48 -5.97
C ARG A 208 17.89 -1.63 -6.37
N SER A 209 18.60 -1.49 -7.49
CA SER A 209 19.54 -2.52 -7.94
C SER A 209 20.76 -2.63 -7.03
N LYS A 210 21.11 -3.85 -6.66
CA LYS A 210 22.31 -4.21 -5.90
C LYS A 210 23.42 -4.76 -6.79
N ASP A 211 23.20 -4.80 -8.11
CA ASP A 211 24.17 -5.28 -9.09
C ASP A 211 25.37 -4.35 -9.19
N LYS A 212 26.48 -4.85 -9.73
CA LYS A 212 27.66 -4.06 -10.03
C LYS A 212 27.35 -3.02 -11.11
N GLY A 213 27.99 -1.87 -11.06
CA GLY A 213 27.72 -0.75 -11.95
C GLY A 213 27.77 -1.08 -13.45
N ARG A 214 28.65 -2.03 -13.87
CA ARG A 214 28.71 -2.52 -15.26
C ARG A 214 27.38 -3.21 -15.66
N ASP A 215 26.88 -4.10 -14.82
CA ASP A 215 25.67 -4.89 -15.09
C ASP A 215 24.45 -3.99 -15.09
N VAL A 216 24.41 -3.03 -14.15
CA VAL A 216 23.36 -2.00 -14.12
C VAL A 216 23.31 -1.19 -15.40
N MET A 217 24.48 -0.74 -15.92
CA MET A 217 24.53 0.06 -17.16
C MET A 217 24.08 -0.73 -18.39
N GLN A 218 24.30 -2.05 -18.40
CA GLN A 218 23.79 -2.92 -19.46
C GLN A 218 22.27 -3.10 -19.40
N ALA A 219 21.71 -3.16 -18.20
CA ALA A 219 20.31 -3.42 -17.96
C ALA A 219 19.40 -2.15 -17.99
N CYS A 220 19.93 -1.01 -17.51
CA CYS A 220 19.12 0.21 -17.34
C CYS A 220 19.98 1.47 -17.40
N THR A 221 19.61 2.43 -18.24
CA THR A 221 20.35 3.70 -18.39
C THR A 221 20.16 4.63 -17.19
N ALA A 222 19.08 4.46 -16.41
CA ALA A 222 18.73 5.25 -15.23
C ALA A 222 19.12 4.57 -13.90
N GLY A 223 19.94 3.53 -13.94
CA GLY A 223 20.33 2.76 -12.76
C GLY A 223 21.45 3.41 -11.94
N CYS A 224 21.51 3.10 -10.64
CA CYS A 224 22.63 3.46 -9.77
C CYS A 224 23.84 2.58 -10.08
N ILE A 225 24.97 3.20 -10.38
CA ILE A 225 26.21 2.49 -10.72
C ILE A 225 27.09 2.15 -9.50
N GLY A 226 26.59 2.46 -8.30
CA GLY A 226 27.32 2.13 -7.07
C GLY A 226 28.64 2.89 -6.88
N CYS A 227 28.73 4.15 -7.33
CA CYS A 227 30.00 4.91 -7.26
C CYS A 227 30.28 5.53 -5.87
N GLY A 228 29.33 5.55 -4.94
CA GLY A 228 29.47 6.07 -3.58
C GLY A 228 29.65 7.57 -3.44
N LEU A 229 29.67 8.35 -4.53
CA LEU A 229 29.91 9.80 -4.50
C LEU A 229 28.87 10.57 -3.67
N CYS A 230 27.61 10.12 -3.69
CA CYS A 230 26.55 10.73 -2.90
C CYS A 230 26.78 10.59 -1.39
N ALA A 231 27.20 9.42 -0.92
CA ALA A 231 27.52 9.18 0.49
C ALA A 231 28.74 10.00 0.93
N LYS A 232 29.84 9.99 0.13
CA LYS A 232 31.05 10.75 0.45
C LYS A 232 30.84 12.27 0.53
N ASN A 233 29.85 12.80 -0.16
CA ASN A 233 29.58 14.25 -0.19
C ASN A 233 28.34 14.64 0.65
N CYS A 234 27.79 13.75 1.45
CA CYS A 234 26.67 14.07 2.32
C CYS A 234 27.15 14.77 3.61
N PRO A 235 26.79 16.05 3.87
CA PRO A 235 27.28 16.77 5.03
C PRO A 235 26.64 16.30 6.34
N ASN A 236 25.52 15.57 6.26
CA ASN A 236 24.77 15.08 7.44
C ASN A 236 24.95 13.57 7.65
N ASP A 237 25.83 12.93 6.90
CA ASP A 237 26.01 11.47 6.93
C ASP A 237 24.69 10.68 6.87
N ALA A 238 23.79 11.19 6.02
CA ALA A 238 22.43 10.65 5.88
C ALA A 238 22.30 9.62 4.75
N ILE A 239 23.42 9.14 4.16
CA ILE A 239 23.38 8.20 3.03
C ILE A 239 24.18 6.97 3.38
N ASP A 240 23.47 5.89 3.63
CA ASP A 240 24.04 4.57 3.78
C ASP A 240 24.39 3.99 2.40
N PHE A 241 25.55 3.37 2.29
CA PHE A 241 26.02 2.78 1.05
C PHE A 241 26.38 1.32 1.25
N GLU A 242 25.48 0.44 0.84
CA GLU A 242 25.65 -1.00 0.97
C GLU A 242 25.26 -1.72 -0.33
N TYR A 243 25.94 -2.82 -0.62
CA TYR A 243 25.64 -3.66 -1.79
C TYR A 243 25.52 -2.88 -3.10
N ASN A 244 26.44 -1.95 -3.38
CA ASN A 244 26.47 -1.07 -4.56
C ASN A 244 25.24 -0.13 -4.68
N LEU A 245 24.47 0.06 -3.61
CA LEU A 245 23.27 0.89 -3.58
C LEU A 245 23.40 1.94 -2.48
N ALA A 246 23.07 3.18 -2.83
CA ALA A 246 22.89 4.25 -1.86
C ALA A 246 21.45 4.24 -1.34
N THR A 247 21.28 4.39 -0.03
CA THR A 247 19.97 4.54 0.62
C THR A 247 19.99 5.81 1.48
N ILE A 248 18.99 6.67 1.35
CA ILE A 248 18.91 7.89 2.15
C ILE A 248 18.17 7.58 3.45
N ASN A 249 18.83 7.79 4.57
CA ASN A 249 18.20 7.77 5.88
C ASN A 249 17.38 9.04 6.05
N GLN A 250 16.07 8.88 6.18
CA GLN A 250 15.12 9.99 6.20
C GLN A 250 15.25 10.84 7.47
N ASP A 251 15.58 10.23 8.60
CA ASP A 251 15.69 10.92 9.90
C ASP A 251 16.92 11.85 9.95
N LYS A 252 18.00 11.49 9.26
CA LYS A 252 19.23 12.29 9.18
C LYS A 252 19.22 13.31 8.03
N CYS A 253 18.35 13.11 7.02
CA CYS A 253 18.37 13.90 5.80
C CYS A 253 17.73 15.28 5.99
N LYS A 254 18.50 16.36 5.72
CA LYS A 254 18.05 17.77 5.77
C LYS A 254 17.65 18.33 4.41
N ASN A 255 17.37 17.49 3.40
CA ASN A 255 16.94 17.90 2.07
C ASN A 255 17.84 18.92 1.35
N CYS A 256 19.15 18.95 1.61
CA CYS A 256 20.08 19.93 1.03
C CYS A 256 20.37 19.75 -0.48
N GLY A 257 20.09 18.58 -1.04
CA GLY A 257 20.22 18.29 -2.48
C GLY A 257 21.64 18.07 -3.02
N ILE A 258 22.68 18.17 -2.19
CA ILE A 258 24.09 17.99 -2.61
C ILE A 258 24.32 16.62 -3.27
N CYS A 259 23.74 15.56 -2.71
CA CYS A 259 23.83 14.22 -3.25
C CYS A 259 23.23 14.09 -4.66
N ALA A 260 22.16 14.83 -4.96
CA ALA A 260 21.56 14.86 -6.29
C ALA A 260 22.46 15.61 -7.30
N ALA A 261 23.04 16.73 -6.89
CA ALA A 261 23.96 17.50 -7.73
C ALA A 261 25.25 16.72 -8.06
N LYS A 262 25.76 15.94 -7.10
CA LYS A 262 26.99 15.13 -7.27
C LYS A 262 26.76 13.78 -7.96
N CYS A 263 25.50 13.37 -8.19
CA CYS A 263 25.20 12.09 -8.80
C CYS A 263 25.41 12.10 -10.33
N PRO A 264 26.41 11.37 -10.89
CA PRO A 264 26.72 11.40 -12.31
C PRO A 264 25.60 10.78 -13.16
N LYS A 265 24.84 9.85 -12.61
CA LYS A 265 23.69 9.18 -13.28
C LYS A 265 22.35 9.84 -12.98
N LYS A 266 22.34 10.92 -12.19
CA LYS A 266 21.11 11.64 -11.76
C LYS A 266 20.03 10.70 -11.18
N VAL A 267 20.46 9.63 -10.52
CA VAL A 267 19.57 8.63 -9.89
C VAL A 267 18.91 9.21 -8.65
N ILE A 268 19.59 10.13 -7.96
CA ILE A 268 19.02 10.89 -6.86
C ILE A 268 18.39 12.14 -7.47
N GLY A 269 17.14 12.36 -7.17
CA GLY A 269 16.45 13.51 -7.72
C GLY A 269 15.36 14.01 -6.83
N LYS A 270 15.06 15.31 -6.98
CA LYS A 270 13.94 15.92 -6.32
C LYS A 270 12.64 15.24 -6.78
N ILE A 271 11.78 14.94 -5.86
CA ILE A 271 10.44 14.44 -6.15
C ILE A 271 9.63 15.66 -6.56
N ILE A 272 9.56 15.93 -7.88
CA ILE A 272 8.76 17.03 -8.40
C ILE A 272 7.29 16.59 -8.36
N ILE A 273 6.43 17.45 -7.88
CA ILE A 273 4.97 17.31 -8.01
C ILE A 273 4.64 17.58 -9.50
N VAL A 274 4.78 16.55 -10.33
CA VAL A 274 4.50 16.66 -11.78
C VAL A 274 3.09 16.16 -12.03
N PHE A 275 2.10 16.96 -11.70
CA PHE A 275 0.71 16.55 -11.95
C PHE A 275 0.05 17.25 -13.14
N PHE A 276 0.46 18.47 -13.49
CA PHE A 276 -0.23 19.22 -14.54
C PHE A 276 0.33 19.03 -15.95
N LEU A 277 1.63 18.79 -16.12
CA LEU A 277 2.22 18.66 -17.47
C LEU A 277 2.08 17.26 -18.08
N CYS A 278 2.03 16.20 -17.25
CA CYS A 278 1.95 14.84 -17.76
C CYS A 278 0.56 14.48 -18.31
N ILE A 279 -0.51 15.05 -17.76
CA ILE A 279 -1.87 14.82 -18.25
C ILE A 279 -2.09 15.45 -19.64
N ILE A 280 -1.45 16.58 -19.94
CA ILE A 280 -1.56 17.25 -21.26
C ILE A 280 -0.80 16.47 -22.34
N LEU A 281 0.37 15.92 -22.02
CA LEU A 281 1.17 15.12 -22.96
C LEU A 281 0.61 13.70 -23.20
N ILE A 282 -0.21 13.20 -22.26
CA ILE A 282 -0.88 11.91 -22.38
C ILE A 282 -2.01 11.92 -23.41
N LYS A 283 -2.62 13.08 -23.70
CA LYS A 283 -3.72 13.21 -24.67
C LYS A 283 -3.31 13.09 -26.15
N THR A 284 -2.02 13.07 -26.47
CA THR A 284 -1.54 13.11 -27.86
C THR A 284 -0.84 11.83 -28.35
N SER A 285 -0.70 10.79 -27.56
CA SER A 285 -0.14 9.53 -28.05
C SER A 285 -1.16 8.39 -27.96
N HIS A 286 -1.31 7.65 -29.07
CA HIS A 286 -2.27 6.57 -29.26
C HIS A 286 -2.40 5.62 -28.07
N TYR A 287 -3.57 5.69 -27.40
CA TYR A 287 -3.94 4.81 -26.29
C TYR A 287 -4.91 3.74 -26.78
N TYR A 288 -4.58 2.46 -26.54
CA TYR A 288 -5.54 1.38 -26.58
C TYR A 288 -6.32 1.38 -25.27
N ARG A 289 -7.64 1.62 -25.37
CA ARG A 289 -8.59 1.51 -24.27
C ARG A 289 -9.04 0.05 -24.19
N TYR A 290 -8.60 -0.65 -23.13
CA TYR A 290 -9.23 -1.90 -22.72
C TYR A 290 -10.28 -1.55 -21.67
N GLU A 291 -11.53 -1.97 -21.85
CA GLU A 291 -12.72 -1.43 -21.17
C GLU A 291 -12.81 -1.65 -19.66
N ASP A 292 -11.82 -2.22 -18.97
CA ASP A 292 -11.80 -2.35 -17.51
C ASP A 292 -10.45 -2.07 -16.85
N PHE A 293 -9.47 -1.50 -17.55
CA PHE A 293 -8.15 -1.21 -16.99
C PHE A 293 -7.67 0.19 -17.35
N LYS A 294 -7.47 1.02 -16.31
CA LYS A 294 -6.86 2.33 -16.38
C LYS A 294 -5.47 2.25 -17.04
N ILE A 295 -5.38 2.73 -18.25
CA ILE A 295 -4.23 2.98 -19.12
C ILE A 295 -2.91 2.28 -18.71
N VAL A 296 -2.63 1.14 -19.30
CA VAL A 296 -1.34 0.45 -19.19
C VAL A 296 -0.61 0.53 -20.53
N ARG A 297 0.42 1.35 -20.64
CA ARG A 297 1.43 1.17 -21.69
C ARG A 297 2.40 0.11 -21.22
N VAL A 298 2.16 -1.12 -21.59
CA VAL A 298 3.14 -2.20 -21.45
C VAL A 298 4.18 -2.02 -22.55
N CYS A 299 5.47 -2.26 -22.25
CA CYS A 299 6.58 -2.14 -23.21
C CYS A 299 6.51 -3.15 -24.38
N LEU A 300 5.33 -3.66 -24.72
CA LEU A 300 5.10 -4.82 -25.59
C LEU A 300 4.73 -4.45 -27.05
N LEU A 301 4.82 -3.19 -27.44
CA LEU A 301 4.69 -2.89 -28.89
C LEU A 301 6.09 -2.93 -29.53
N PRO A 302 6.32 -3.79 -30.56
CA PRO A 302 7.49 -3.69 -31.38
C PRO A 302 7.53 -2.27 -31.95
N LYS A 303 8.72 -1.66 -31.94
CA LYS A 303 8.99 -0.48 -32.77
C LYS A 303 8.79 -0.93 -34.20
N VAL A 304 7.60 -0.75 -34.73
CA VAL A 304 7.38 -0.80 -36.17
C VAL A 304 8.02 0.46 -36.71
N LEU A 305 9.01 0.23 -37.56
CA LEU A 305 9.75 1.22 -38.35
C LEU A 305 8.83 2.18 -39.07
#